data_145e1c50b118d6270c5979db18570faf
#
_entry.id   145e1c50b118d6270c5979db18570faf
#
_cell.length_a   1.000
_cell.length_b   1.000
_cell.length_c   1.000
_cell.angle_alpha   90.00
_cell.angle_beta   90.00
_cell.angle_gamma   90.00
#
_symmetry.space_group_name_H-M   'P 1'
#
loop_
_entity.id
_entity.type
_entity.pdbx_description
1 polymer ?
#
loop_
_entity_poly.entity_id
_entity_poly.type
_entity_poly.pdbx_seq_one_letter_code
_entity_poly.pdbx_strand_id
1 'polypeptide(L)'
;MPQVPASPSELDHTDVILVDADDRAVGTMAKLAAHESGQLHRAISVYLFNQAGELLIQRRAPGKYHCGGQWANTCCSHPVPGERVATAASRRLREEMGLSVPLRALFSMIYRVPVSDGLEEHEYLHVFVGQCDQDPVPDPAEADAWQFISLATLQHDMQAQPQRYAPWLHEVLPALLRHMDR
;
A
#
# COMPACT_ATOMS: atom_id res chain seq x y z
N MET A 1 -17.28 27.65 -19.72
CA MET A 1 -17.83 26.39 -19.25
C MET A 1 -17.10 26.05 -17.98
N PRO A 2 -17.74 26.04 -16.80
CA PRO A 2 -17.07 25.62 -15.57
C PRO A 2 -16.84 24.10 -15.66
N GLN A 3 -15.61 23.66 -15.45
CA GLN A 3 -15.27 22.26 -15.30
C GLN A 3 -15.96 21.74 -14.02
N VAL A 4 -16.78 20.72 -14.20
CA VAL A 4 -17.32 19.93 -13.10
C VAL A 4 -16.14 19.26 -12.42
N PRO A 5 -15.94 19.38 -11.09
CA PRO A 5 -14.91 18.63 -10.42
C PRO A 5 -15.20 17.13 -10.62
N ALA A 6 -14.16 16.36 -10.95
CA ALA A 6 -14.27 14.92 -11.05
C ALA A 6 -14.86 14.37 -9.75
N SER A 7 -15.90 13.55 -9.85
CA SER A 7 -16.47 12.85 -8.71
C SER A 7 -15.38 12.06 -7.97
N PRO A 8 -15.43 11.98 -6.62
CA PRO A 8 -14.58 11.05 -5.87
C PRO A 8 -14.68 9.67 -6.53
N SER A 9 -13.56 9.05 -6.80
CA SER A 9 -13.54 7.77 -7.52
C SER A 9 -14.43 6.76 -6.78
N GLU A 10 -15.18 5.95 -7.52
CA GLU A 10 -16.04 4.87 -7.00
C GLU A 10 -15.29 3.89 -6.05
N LEU A 11 -13.98 4.00 -5.96
CA LEU A 11 -13.09 3.24 -5.08
C LEU A 11 -13.20 3.59 -3.59
N ASP A 12 -13.79 4.73 -3.24
CA ASP A 12 -13.95 5.16 -1.84
C ASP A 12 -15.12 4.49 -1.11
N HIS A 13 -15.95 3.72 -1.79
CA HIS A 13 -17.11 3.04 -1.23
C HIS A 13 -16.91 1.54 -0.99
N THR A 14 -15.69 1.03 -1.15
CA THR A 14 -15.41 -0.39 -0.95
C THR A 14 -15.26 -0.72 0.53
N ASP A 15 -16.00 -1.73 0.99
CA ASP A 15 -15.86 -2.24 2.35
C ASP A 15 -14.52 -2.96 2.53
N VAL A 16 -13.90 -2.77 3.70
CA VAL A 16 -12.76 -3.54 4.18
C VAL A 16 -13.23 -4.67 5.11
N ILE A 17 -12.41 -5.69 5.24
CA ILE A 17 -12.68 -6.85 6.11
C ILE A 17 -12.11 -6.53 7.49
N LEU A 18 -12.97 -6.39 8.49
CA LEU A 18 -12.55 -6.29 9.89
C LEU A 18 -12.07 -7.66 10.38
N VAL A 19 -10.97 -7.68 11.13
CA VAL A 19 -10.36 -8.92 11.63
C VAL A 19 -9.98 -8.80 13.10
N ASP A 20 -9.83 -9.97 13.75
CA ASP A 20 -9.17 -10.07 15.04
C ASP A 20 -7.63 -10.20 14.91
N ALA A 21 -6.94 -10.34 16.05
CA ALA A 21 -5.48 -10.47 16.07
C ALA A 21 -4.95 -11.78 15.43
N ASP A 22 -5.82 -12.75 15.17
CA ASP A 22 -5.52 -14.02 14.51
C ASP A 22 -5.93 -14.01 13.02
N ASP A 23 -6.24 -12.82 12.45
CA ASP A 23 -6.71 -12.63 11.06
C ASP A 23 -8.06 -13.32 10.76
N ARG A 24 -8.87 -13.58 11.78
CA ARG A 24 -10.23 -14.08 11.55
C ARG A 24 -11.16 -12.93 11.24
N ALA A 25 -11.95 -13.05 10.16
CA ALA A 25 -12.93 -12.04 9.80
C ALA A 25 -14.02 -11.94 10.88
N VAL A 26 -14.24 -10.73 11.39
CA VAL A 26 -15.25 -10.41 12.41
C VAL A 26 -16.36 -9.49 11.91
N GLY A 27 -16.22 -8.97 10.69
CA GLY A 27 -17.21 -8.10 10.05
C GLY A 27 -16.65 -7.39 8.83
N THR A 28 -17.42 -6.42 8.36
CA THR A 28 -16.99 -5.51 7.29
C THR A 28 -17.35 -4.07 7.67
N MET A 29 -16.65 -3.11 7.10
CA MET A 29 -16.90 -1.69 7.33
C MET A 29 -16.48 -0.89 6.10
N ALA A 30 -17.16 0.22 5.83
CA ALA A 30 -16.72 1.17 4.82
C ALA A 30 -15.28 1.61 5.11
N LYS A 31 -14.42 1.61 4.08
CA LYS A 31 -12.98 1.87 4.20
C LYS A 31 -12.68 3.15 4.97
N LEU A 32 -13.32 4.27 4.63
CA LEU A 32 -13.11 5.54 5.34
C LEU A 32 -13.47 5.43 6.82
N ALA A 33 -14.62 4.84 7.15
CA ALA A 33 -15.06 4.66 8.54
C ALA A 33 -14.10 3.79 9.36
N ALA A 34 -13.49 2.77 8.74
CA ALA A 34 -12.48 1.94 9.39
C ALA A 34 -11.23 2.74 9.74
N HIS A 35 -10.77 3.64 8.86
CA HIS A 35 -9.63 4.52 9.10
C HIS A 35 -9.96 5.65 10.10
N GLU A 36 -11.18 6.20 10.09
CA GLU A 36 -11.62 7.21 11.07
C GLU A 36 -11.72 6.64 12.49
N SER A 37 -12.20 5.40 12.62
CA SER A 37 -12.37 4.74 13.91
C SER A 37 -11.19 3.90 14.37
N GLY A 38 -10.14 3.78 13.54
CA GLY A 38 -8.93 2.98 13.86
C GLY A 38 -9.21 1.49 14.03
N GLN A 39 -10.21 0.94 13.31
CA GLN A 39 -10.55 -0.48 13.39
C GLN A 39 -9.50 -1.34 12.72
N LEU A 40 -9.14 -2.46 13.36
CA LEU A 40 -8.22 -3.45 12.77
C LEU A 40 -8.88 -4.11 11.56
N HIS A 41 -8.26 -3.96 10.40
CA HIS A 41 -8.77 -4.50 9.15
C HIS A 41 -7.67 -5.15 8.32
N ARG A 42 -8.07 -6.06 7.42
CA ARG A 42 -7.15 -6.82 6.58
C ARG A 42 -6.64 -5.97 5.43
N ALA A 43 -5.33 -6.03 5.18
CA ALA A 43 -4.67 -5.27 4.13
C ALA A 43 -3.61 -6.10 3.41
N ILE A 44 -3.20 -5.64 2.23
CA ILE A 44 -2.10 -6.20 1.44
C ILE A 44 -1.07 -5.11 1.13
N SER A 45 0.19 -5.52 1.05
CA SER A 45 1.30 -4.66 0.67
C SER A 45 2.23 -5.41 -0.27
N VAL A 46 2.55 -4.81 -1.41
CA VAL A 46 3.39 -5.42 -2.44
C VAL A 46 4.71 -4.65 -2.55
N TYR A 47 5.81 -5.39 -2.62
CA TYR A 47 7.17 -4.89 -2.82
C TYR A 47 7.79 -5.59 -4.02
N LEU A 48 7.99 -4.87 -5.11
CA LEU A 48 8.63 -5.39 -6.31
C LEU A 48 10.07 -4.91 -6.42
N PHE A 49 10.95 -5.84 -6.74
CA PHE A 49 12.37 -5.58 -6.93
C PHE A 49 12.77 -5.86 -8.37
N ASN A 50 13.68 -5.04 -8.93
CA ASN A 50 14.31 -5.33 -10.20
C ASN A 50 15.50 -6.28 -10.03
N GLN A 51 16.15 -6.67 -11.14
CA GLN A 51 17.33 -7.53 -11.12
C GLN A 51 18.54 -6.92 -10.38
N ALA A 52 18.61 -5.59 -10.29
CA ALA A 52 19.62 -4.89 -9.50
C ALA A 52 19.32 -4.88 -7.99
N GLY A 53 18.20 -5.45 -7.54
CA GLY A 53 17.76 -5.45 -6.14
C GLY A 53 17.19 -4.11 -5.68
N GLU A 54 16.82 -3.22 -6.60
CA GLU A 54 16.19 -1.96 -6.29
C GLU A 54 14.68 -2.13 -6.15
N LEU A 55 14.10 -1.46 -5.16
CA LEU A 55 12.67 -1.47 -4.88
C LEU A 55 11.93 -0.48 -5.79
N LEU A 56 10.84 -0.94 -6.40
CA LEU A 56 9.90 -0.06 -7.08
C LEU A 56 9.03 0.64 -6.05
N ILE A 57 9.15 1.97 -5.98
CA ILE A 57 8.30 2.84 -5.17
C ILE A 57 7.43 3.72 -6.04
N GLN A 58 6.27 4.11 -5.52
CA GLN A 58 5.34 5.03 -6.16
C GLN A 58 5.17 6.31 -5.34
N ARG A 59 4.91 7.44 -5.99
CA ARG A 59 4.41 8.64 -5.33
C ARG A 59 2.89 8.67 -5.45
N ARG A 60 2.21 8.68 -4.31
CA ARG A 60 0.74 8.68 -4.25
C ARG A 60 0.18 9.91 -4.95
N ALA A 61 -0.86 9.72 -5.75
CA ALA A 61 -1.54 10.83 -6.40
C ALA A 61 -1.96 11.90 -5.38
N PRO A 62 -1.83 13.20 -5.70
CA PRO A 62 -2.16 14.28 -4.78
C PRO A 62 -3.61 14.27 -4.29
N GLY A 63 -4.52 13.70 -5.08
CA GLY A 63 -5.95 13.59 -4.77
C GLY A 63 -6.34 12.43 -3.85
N LYS A 64 -5.39 11.65 -3.35
CA LYS A 64 -5.69 10.56 -2.40
C LYS A 64 -6.20 11.16 -1.08
N TYR A 65 -7.18 10.48 -0.45
CA TYR A 65 -7.83 10.95 0.79
C TYR A 65 -6.88 11.02 2.00
N HIS A 66 -5.73 10.34 1.98
CA HIS A 66 -4.63 10.54 2.92
C HIS A 66 -3.27 10.34 2.24
N CYS A 67 -2.25 10.97 2.78
CA CYS A 67 -0.85 10.83 2.36
C CYS A 67 -0.62 11.10 0.86
N GLY A 68 -1.44 11.97 0.24
CA GLY A 68 -1.24 12.40 -1.14
C GLY A 68 0.12 13.07 -1.33
N GLY A 69 0.81 12.77 -2.43
CA GLY A 69 2.14 13.30 -2.74
C GLY A 69 3.31 12.63 -2.01
N GLN A 70 3.06 11.71 -1.07
CA GLN A 70 4.11 10.97 -0.40
C GLN A 70 4.53 9.72 -1.18
N TRP A 71 5.80 9.35 -1.04
CA TRP A 71 6.34 8.11 -1.57
C TRP A 71 5.94 6.92 -0.71
N ALA A 72 5.58 5.83 -1.35
CA ALA A 72 5.21 4.57 -0.71
C ALA A 72 5.82 3.39 -1.46
N ASN A 73 5.70 2.18 -0.91
CA ASN A 73 6.07 0.94 -1.60
C ASN A 73 5.26 0.74 -2.89
N THR A 74 5.50 -0.36 -3.59
CA THR A 74 4.94 -0.59 -4.93
C THR A 74 3.42 -0.51 -4.99
N CYS A 75 2.72 -1.14 -4.04
CA CYS A 75 1.25 -1.13 -3.97
C CYS A 75 0.80 -1.48 -2.56
N CYS A 76 -0.19 -0.73 -2.02
CA CYS A 76 -0.89 -1.00 -0.77
C CYS A 76 -2.37 -0.90 -1.00
N SER A 77 -3.14 -1.89 -0.54
CA SER A 77 -4.59 -1.90 -0.69
C SER A 77 -5.26 -2.91 0.24
N HIS A 78 -6.52 -3.18 -0.01
CA HIS A 78 -7.35 -4.05 0.81
C HIS A 78 -8.03 -5.13 -0.05
N PRO A 79 -8.14 -6.37 0.46
CA PRO A 79 -9.05 -7.35 -0.11
C PRO A 79 -10.50 -6.87 0.06
N VAL A 80 -11.34 -7.14 -0.92
CA VAL A 80 -12.79 -6.97 -0.77
C VAL A 80 -13.38 -8.16 0.00
N PRO A 81 -14.56 -8.02 0.63
CA PRO A 81 -15.21 -9.14 1.32
C PRO A 81 -15.31 -10.39 0.47
N GLY A 82 -14.83 -11.52 1.00
CA GLY A 82 -14.78 -12.82 0.31
C GLY A 82 -13.57 -13.02 -0.61
N GLU A 83 -12.74 -12.02 -0.83
CA GLU A 83 -11.54 -12.14 -1.67
C GLU A 83 -10.35 -12.70 -0.90
N ARG A 84 -9.57 -13.58 -1.57
CA ARG A 84 -8.31 -14.09 -1.01
C ARG A 84 -7.23 -13.00 -1.09
N VAL A 85 -6.38 -12.90 -0.07
CA VAL A 85 -5.31 -11.87 0.00
C VAL A 85 -4.36 -11.91 -1.19
N ALA A 86 -3.98 -13.10 -1.68
CA ALA A 86 -3.11 -13.23 -2.85
C ALA A 86 -3.79 -12.75 -4.14
N THR A 87 -5.10 -12.96 -4.27
CA THR A 87 -5.89 -12.45 -5.40
C THR A 87 -5.97 -10.94 -5.35
N ALA A 88 -6.24 -10.37 -4.17
CA ALA A 88 -6.27 -8.93 -3.96
C ALA A 88 -4.94 -8.27 -4.30
N ALA A 89 -3.81 -8.86 -3.85
CA ALA A 89 -2.47 -8.34 -4.14
C ALA A 89 -2.21 -8.27 -5.66
N SER A 90 -2.49 -9.33 -6.40
CA SER A 90 -2.31 -9.36 -7.86
C SER A 90 -3.26 -8.43 -8.60
N ARG A 91 -4.53 -8.38 -8.17
CA ARG A 91 -5.55 -7.48 -8.75
C ARG A 91 -5.15 -6.03 -8.57
N ARG A 92 -4.84 -5.62 -7.34
CA ARG A 92 -4.52 -4.23 -7.04
C ARG A 92 -3.20 -3.77 -7.66
N LEU A 93 -2.19 -4.64 -7.73
CA LEU A 93 -0.95 -4.34 -8.44
C LEU A 93 -1.21 -4.01 -9.91
N ARG A 94 -2.08 -4.78 -10.57
CA ARG A 94 -2.47 -4.52 -11.96
C ARG A 94 -3.28 -3.23 -12.10
N GLU A 95 -4.24 -2.99 -11.20
CA GLU A 95 -5.09 -1.80 -11.24
C GLU A 95 -4.29 -0.52 -10.94
N GLU A 96 -3.44 -0.51 -9.93
CA GLU A 96 -2.69 0.68 -9.51
C GLU A 96 -1.46 0.96 -10.37
N MET A 97 -0.70 -0.09 -10.72
CA MET A 97 0.63 0.04 -11.35
C MET A 97 0.71 -0.52 -12.77
N GLY A 98 -0.37 -1.14 -13.28
CA GLY A 98 -0.39 -1.75 -14.60
C GLY A 98 0.52 -2.98 -14.73
N LEU A 99 0.94 -3.58 -13.61
CA LEU A 99 1.88 -4.70 -13.58
C LEU A 99 1.20 -6.02 -13.23
N SER A 100 1.66 -7.10 -13.88
CA SER A 100 1.23 -8.47 -13.60
C SER A 100 2.46 -9.36 -13.53
N VAL A 101 2.88 -9.69 -12.31
CA VAL A 101 4.05 -10.54 -12.03
C VAL A 101 3.69 -11.57 -10.97
N PRO A 102 4.37 -12.71 -10.91
CA PRO A 102 4.22 -13.66 -9.81
C PRO A 102 4.55 -13.00 -8.46
N LEU A 103 3.67 -13.16 -7.49
CA LEU A 103 3.84 -12.66 -6.13
C LEU A 103 4.00 -13.83 -5.16
N ARG A 104 4.94 -13.69 -4.21
CA ARG A 104 5.17 -14.63 -3.11
C ARG A 104 4.82 -13.95 -1.79
N ALA A 105 3.98 -14.57 -0.98
CA ALA A 105 3.76 -14.13 0.40
C ALA A 105 5.06 -14.24 1.19
N LEU A 106 5.41 -13.19 1.92
CA LEU A 106 6.67 -13.15 2.67
C LEU A 106 6.42 -13.24 4.18
N PHE A 107 5.58 -12.38 4.75
CA PHE A 107 5.16 -12.40 6.15
C PHE A 107 3.85 -11.63 6.34
N SER A 108 3.31 -11.71 7.56
CA SER A 108 2.20 -10.86 8.01
C SER A 108 2.58 -10.16 9.31
N MET A 109 1.99 -8.99 9.55
CA MET A 109 2.17 -8.23 10.78
C MET A 109 0.95 -7.37 11.08
N ILE A 110 0.76 -7.03 12.35
CA ILE A 110 -0.17 -5.98 12.75
C ILE A 110 0.64 -4.71 13.00
N TYR A 111 0.17 -3.60 12.46
CA TYR A 111 0.69 -2.27 12.80
C TYR A 111 -0.44 -1.26 12.96
N ARG A 112 -0.14 -0.19 13.67
CA ARG A 112 -1.03 0.94 13.84
C ARG A 112 -0.22 2.23 13.76
N VAL A 113 -0.63 3.14 12.89
CA VAL A 113 0.07 4.41 12.67
C VAL A 113 -0.93 5.51 12.30
N PRO A 114 -0.81 6.71 12.89
CA PRO A 114 -1.60 7.84 12.43
C PRO A 114 -1.15 8.27 11.03
N VAL A 115 -2.10 8.66 10.21
CA VAL A 115 -1.87 9.24 8.88
C VAL A 115 -2.46 10.64 8.81
N SER A 116 -2.46 11.28 7.62
CA SER A 116 -3.00 12.64 7.51
C SER A 116 -4.51 12.72 7.85
N ASP A 117 -4.95 13.92 8.19
CA ASP A 117 -6.38 14.27 8.40
C ASP A 117 -7.09 13.52 9.53
N GLY A 118 -6.33 13.10 10.56
CA GLY A 118 -6.89 12.43 11.74
C GLY A 118 -7.30 10.98 11.50
N LEU A 119 -6.88 10.40 10.38
CA LEU A 119 -7.09 9.00 10.05
C LEU A 119 -6.00 8.12 10.67
N GLU A 120 -6.28 6.83 10.81
CA GLU A 120 -5.33 5.82 11.27
C GLU A 120 -5.30 4.63 10.33
N GLU A 121 -4.10 4.14 10.05
CA GLU A 121 -3.88 2.81 9.52
C GLU A 121 -3.72 1.85 10.69
N HIS A 122 -4.67 0.92 10.83
CA HIS A 122 -4.62 -0.18 11.80
C HIS A 122 -4.90 -1.48 11.04
N GLU A 123 -3.85 -2.14 10.61
CA GLU A 123 -3.94 -3.21 9.64
C GLU A 123 -3.36 -4.53 10.15
N TYR A 124 -4.06 -5.61 9.84
CA TYR A 124 -3.47 -6.93 9.71
C TYR A 124 -2.95 -7.05 8.28
N LEU A 125 -1.66 -6.79 8.13
CA LEU A 125 -1.02 -6.62 6.83
C LEU A 125 -0.41 -7.93 6.34
N HIS A 126 -0.75 -8.33 5.11
CA HIS A 126 -0.09 -9.40 4.37
C HIS A 126 0.90 -8.81 3.38
N VAL A 127 2.19 -9.12 3.53
CA VAL A 127 3.28 -8.61 2.70
C VAL A 127 3.65 -9.61 1.63
N PHE A 128 3.66 -9.13 0.39
CA PHE A 128 4.02 -9.88 -0.81
C PHE A 128 5.25 -9.27 -1.47
N VAL A 129 6.08 -10.12 -2.06
CA VAL A 129 7.25 -9.72 -2.85
C VAL A 129 7.20 -10.36 -4.22
N GLY A 130 7.82 -9.68 -5.20
CA GLY A 130 7.99 -10.19 -6.55
C GLY A 130 9.16 -9.52 -7.24
N GLN A 131 9.51 -10.02 -8.43
CA GLN A 131 10.52 -9.43 -9.31
C GLN A 131 9.87 -8.81 -10.53
N CYS A 132 10.33 -7.63 -10.92
CA CYS A 132 9.84 -6.91 -12.08
C CYS A 132 10.90 -5.96 -12.62
N ASP A 133 11.25 -6.12 -13.89
CA ASP A 133 12.13 -5.19 -14.62
C ASP A 133 11.36 -4.31 -15.60
N GLN A 134 10.04 -4.44 -15.62
CA GLN A 134 9.16 -3.65 -16.49
C GLN A 134 8.86 -2.30 -15.84
N ASP A 135 8.82 -1.26 -16.66
CA ASP A 135 8.31 0.04 -16.26
C ASP A 135 6.80 -0.07 -15.99
N PRO A 136 6.33 0.41 -14.84
CA PRO A 136 4.91 0.43 -14.55
C PRO A 136 4.18 1.47 -15.42
N VAL A 137 2.87 1.24 -15.59
CA VAL A 137 1.94 2.21 -16.16
C VAL A 137 0.88 2.50 -15.10
N PRO A 138 1.18 3.38 -14.12
CA PRO A 138 0.28 3.63 -13.01
C PRO A 138 -1.02 4.29 -13.47
N ASP A 139 -2.11 3.96 -12.77
CA ASP A 139 -3.33 4.74 -12.83
C ASP A 139 -3.04 6.14 -12.24
N PRO A 140 -3.28 7.24 -12.99
CA PRO A 140 -3.05 8.59 -12.50
C PRO A 140 -3.86 8.96 -11.25
N ALA A 141 -4.97 8.29 -10.99
CA ALA A 141 -5.75 8.44 -9.77
C ALA A 141 -5.06 7.82 -8.54
N GLU A 142 -4.16 6.87 -8.74
CA GLU A 142 -3.44 6.16 -7.69
C GLU A 142 -2.04 6.71 -7.47
N ALA A 143 -1.26 6.90 -8.54
CA ALA A 143 0.11 7.39 -8.46
C ALA A 143 0.46 8.34 -9.61
N ASP A 144 1.22 9.39 -9.33
CA ASP A 144 1.67 10.37 -10.32
C ASP A 144 3.17 10.26 -10.67
N ALA A 145 3.92 9.45 -9.95
CA ALA A 145 5.32 9.16 -10.24
C ALA A 145 5.73 7.79 -9.68
N TRP A 146 6.81 7.25 -10.22
CA TRP A 146 7.43 6.03 -9.73
C TRP A 146 8.94 6.06 -9.96
N GLN A 147 9.68 5.24 -9.24
CA GLN A 147 11.11 4.99 -9.49
C GLN A 147 11.55 3.67 -8.86
N PHE A 148 12.62 3.10 -9.41
CA PHE A 148 13.41 2.10 -8.72
C PHE A 148 14.46 2.79 -7.85
N ILE A 149 14.65 2.31 -6.62
CA ILE A 149 15.57 2.88 -5.64
C ILE A 149 16.28 1.78 -4.86
N SER A 150 17.59 1.91 -4.64
CA SER A 150 18.29 0.98 -3.78
C SER A 150 17.77 1.08 -2.34
N LEU A 151 17.74 -0.05 -1.62
CA LEU A 151 17.30 -0.07 -0.23
C LEU A 151 18.15 0.83 0.66
N ALA A 152 19.47 0.92 0.40
CA ALA A 152 20.37 1.78 1.15
C ALA A 152 20.03 3.27 0.94
N THR A 153 19.77 3.68 -0.32
CA THR A 153 19.36 5.06 -0.63
C THR A 153 18.01 5.37 -0.01
N LEU A 154 17.04 4.45 -0.13
CA LEU A 154 15.71 4.62 0.47
C LEU A 154 15.79 4.82 1.99
N GLN A 155 16.55 3.98 2.69
CA GLN A 155 16.74 4.11 4.15
C GLN A 155 17.39 5.44 4.53
N HIS A 156 18.42 5.87 3.79
CA HIS A 156 19.07 7.16 4.00
C HIS A 156 18.09 8.33 3.80
N ASP A 157 17.34 8.33 2.70
CA ASP A 157 16.36 9.37 2.38
C ASP A 157 15.22 9.43 3.39
N MET A 158 14.72 8.27 3.84
CA MET A 158 13.68 8.19 4.87
C MET A 158 14.16 8.75 6.22
N GLN A 159 15.44 8.60 6.57
CA GLN A 159 16.02 9.22 7.76
C GLN A 159 16.19 10.73 7.61
N ALA A 160 16.66 11.18 6.44
CA ALA A 160 16.92 12.59 6.17
C ALA A 160 15.62 13.41 5.95
N GLN A 161 14.61 12.80 5.35
CA GLN A 161 13.35 13.44 4.96
C GLN A 161 12.14 12.53 5.24
N PRO A 162 11.87 12.16 6.51
CA PRO A 162 10.85 11.18 6.85
C PRO A 162 9.45 11.56 6.35
N GLN A 163 9.15 12.86 6.29
CA GLN A 163 7.84 13.37 5.86
C GLN A 163 7.55 13.16 4.35
N ARG A 164 8.57 12.81 3.55
CA ARG A 164 8.39 12.49 2.13
C ARG A 164 7.80 11.11 1.90
N TYR A 165 7.79 10.28 2.92
CA TYR A 165 7.41 8.87 2.83
C TYR A 165 6.18 8.59 3.67
N ALA A 166 5.32 7.71 3.15
CA ALA A 166 4.09 7.31 3.84
C ALA A 166 4.41 6.64 5.18
N PRO A 167 3.64 6.94 6.25
CA PRO A 167 3.91 6.44 7.59
C PRO A 167 4.05 4.91 7.67
N TRP A 168 3.22 4.15 6.96
CA TRP A 168 3.31 2.68 6.96
C TRP A 168 4.61 2.14 6.36
N LEU A 169 5.26 2.87 5.44
CA LEU A 169 6.54 2.43 4.90
C LEU A 169 7.63 2.43 6.00
N HIS A 170 7.58 3.39 6.93
CA HIS A 170 8.47 3.43 8.10
C HIS A 170 8.26 2.23 9.02
N GLU A 171 7.00 1.77 9.16
CA GLU A 171 6.66 0.61 10.00
C GLU A 171 7.07 -0.72 9.37
N VAL A 172 6.82 -0.87 8.07
CA VAL A 172 6.94 -2.17 7.38
C VAL A 172 8.36 -2.43 6.86
N LEU A 173 9.07 -1.40 6.37
CA LEU A 173 10.39 -1.58 5.76
C LEU A 173 11.41 -2.29 6.67
N PRO A 174 11.51 -1.99 7.97
CA PRO A 174 12.43 -2.72 8.86
C PRO A 174 12.10 -4.21 8.99
N ALA A 175 10.81 -4.57 8.96
CA ALA A 175 10.38 -5.97 8.98
C ALA A 175 10.69 -6.66 7.66
N LEU A 176 10.46 -5.98 6.53
CA LEU A 176 10.79 -6.48 5.21
C LEU A 176 12.27 -6.86 5.11
N LEU A 177 13.17 -5.96 5.51
CA LEU A 177 14.62 -6.19 5.46
C LEU A 177 15.02 -7.43 6.27
N ARG A 178 14.51 -7.58 7.51
CA ARG A 178 14.77 -8.76 8.35
C ARG A 178 14.30 -10.07 7.73
N HIS A 179 13.27 -10.05 6.88
CA HIS A 179 12.77 -11.26 6.21
C HIS A 179 13.48 -11.56 4.88
N MET A 180 14.10 -10.55 4.27
CA MET A 180 14.90 -10.73 3.05
C MET A 180 16.31 -11.26 3.34
N ASP A 181 16.86 -10.97 4.53
CA ASP A 181 18.18 -11.43 4.98
C ASP A 181 18.21 -12.90 5.44
N ARG A 182 17.07 -13.60 5.39
CA ARG A 182 16.92 -15.02 5.76
C ARG A 182 16.78 -15.90 4.53
#